data_3e63af68179b125d8c96dcfde63be96e
#
_entry.id   3e63af68179b125d8c96dcfde63be96e
#
_cell.length_a   1.000
_cell.length_b   1.000
_cell.length_c   1.000
_cell.angle_alpha   90.00
_cell.angle_beta   90.00
_cell.angle_gamma   90.00
#
_symmetry.space_group_name_H-M   'P 1'
#
loop_
_entity.id
_entity.type
_entity.pdbx_description
1 polymer ?
#
loop_
_entity_poly.entity_id
_entity_poly.type
_entity_poly.pdbx_seq_one_letter_code
_entity_poly.pdbx_strand_id
1 'polypeptide(L)'
;IAYDRLLTNTADVDYYIAYDNFKVGQLQGQALLDGLAMKKPAGPYNIELFAGSPDDNNAKGFFDGAMEALKPKIDDGTLQVVSGQTTFEQAVTQGWKAENAQKRMDTLLAGSYTGSTALDGVLSPNDTLARAIITSVKAAGKPIPIVTGQDSEVESVKSIMAGEQYS
;
A
#
# COMPACT_ATOMS: atom_id res chain seq x y z
N ILE A 1 17.52 -2.23 -24.08
CA ILE A 1 16.29 -1.58 -23.56
C ILE A 1 15.90 -2.27 -22.27
N ALA A 2 15.77 -1.54 -21.18
CA ALA A 2 15.13 -2.00 -19.97
C ALA A 2 13.63 -1.64 -20.03
N TYR A 3 12.77 -2.57 -19.68
CA TYR A 3 11.33 -2.40 -19.65
C TYR A 3 10.78 -2.64 -18.26
N ASP A 4 9.93 -1.75 -17.77
CA ASP A 4 9.32 -1.75 -16.44
C ASP A 4 10.36 -1.53 -15.32
N ARG A 5 11.38 -2.37 -15.20
CA ARG A 5 12.39 -2.28 -14.13
C ARG A 5 13.73 -1.78 -14.65
N LEU A 6 14.29 -0.79 -13.95
CA LEU A 6 15.59 -0.24 -14.26
C LEU A 6 16.71 -1.19 -13.81
N LEU A 7 17.61 -1.52 -14.72
CA LEU A 7 18.86 -2.22 -14.42
C LEU A 7 19.89 -1.19 -13.94
N THR A 8 20.17 -1.14 -12.64
CA THR A 8 20.95 -0.06 -12.01
C THR A 8 22.47 -0.26 -12.06
N ASN A 9 22.95 -1.48 -12.22
CA ASN A 9 24.39 -1.83 -12.10
C ASN A 9 25.05 -2.12 -13.45
N THR A 10 24.61 -1.49 -14.54
CA THR A 10 25.18 -1.66 -15.87
C THR A 10 25.09 -0.36 -16.66
N ALA A 11 26.07 -0.13 -17.53
CA ALA A 11 26.05 0.97 -18.51
C ALA A 11 25.47 0.53 -19.86
N ASP A 12 25.07 -0.75 -20.01
CA ASP A 12 24.67 -1.36 -21.28
C ASP A 12 23.17 -1.19 -21.58
N VAL A 13 22.50 -0.26 -20.92
CA VAL A 13 21.08 0.06 -21.14
C VAL A 13 20.98 1.42 -21.83
N ASP A 14 20.68 1.42 -23.13
CA ASP A 14 20.51 2.64 -23.92
C ASP A 14 19.15 3.31 -23.69
N TYR A 15 18.11 2.52 -23.40
CA TYR A 15 16.74 2.99 -23.22
C TYR A 15 16.07 2.31 -22.03
N TYR A 16 15.32 3.10 -21.26
CA TYR A 16 14.46 2.63 -20.21
C TYR A 16 13.02 3.10 -20.48
N ILE A 17 12.09 2.18 -20.41
CA ILE A 17 10.67 2.42 -20.64
C ILE A 17 9.90 1.96 -19.41
N ALA A 18 9.23 2.87 -18.73
CA ALA A 18 8.39 2.60 -17.56
C ALA A 18 7.27 3.63 -17.47
N TYR A 19 6.36 3.42 -16.55
CA TYR A 19 5.43 4.46 -16.12
C TYR A 19 6.18 5.51 -15.27
N ASP A 20 5.55 6.67 -15.07
CA ASP A 20 5.97 7.62 -14.05
C ASP A 20 5.60 7.07 -12.67
N ASN A 21 6.56 6.37 -12.05
CA ASN A 21 6.34 5.66 -10.79
C ASN A 21 5.96 6.60 -9.65
N PHE A 22 6.48 7.81 -9.66
CA PHE A 22 6.11 8.82 -8.66
C PHE A 22 4.64 9.25 -8.85
N LYS A 23 4.23 9.49 -10.09
CA LYS A 23 2.83 9.83 -10.41
C LYS A 23 1.88 8.69 -10.06
N VAL A 24 2.27 7.45 -10.31
CA VAL A 24 1.48 6.28 -9.87
C VAL A 24 1.29 6.29 -8.36
N GLY A 25 2.37 6.55 -7.61
CA GLY A 25 2.30 6.67 -6.15
C GLY A 25 1.35 7.78 -5.69
N GLN A 26 1.41 8.97 -6.32
CA GLN A 26 0.46 10.06 -6.03
C GLN A 26 -0.99 9.62 -6.22
N LEU A 27 -1.28 8.90 -7.31
CA LEU A 27 -2.62 8.39 -7.59
C LEU A 27 -3.08 7.36 -6.54
N GLN A 28 -2.19 6.48 -6.09
CA GLN A 28 -2.48 5.53 -5.01
C GLN A 28 -2.76 6.23 -3.67
N GLY A 29 -1.94 7.21 -3.31
CA GLY A 29 -2.15 8.02 -2.10
C GLY A 29 -3.48 8.76 -2.15
N GLN A 30 -3.82 9.36 -3.30
CA GLN A 30 -5.09 10.05 -3.48
C GLN A 30 -6.27 9.07 -3.42
N ALA A 31 -6.17 7.90 -4.06
CA ALA A 31 -7.21 6.88 -4.01
C ALA A 31 -7.49 6.42 -2.58
N LEU A 32 -6.45 6.25 -1.75
CA LEU A 32 -6.63 5.93 -0.34
C LEU A 32 -7.42 7.03 0.39
N LEU A 33 -7.07 8.30 0.19
CA LEU A 33 -7.77 9.44 0.81
C LEU A 33 -9.25 9.49 0.38
N ASP A 34 -9.51 9.33 -0.90
CA ASP A 34 -10.86 9.35 -1.46
C ASP A 34 -11.72 8.21 -0.89
N GLY A 35 -11.16 7.00 -0.83
CA GLY A 35 -11.84 5.83 -0.25
C GLY A 35 -12.16 6.01 1.23
N LEU A 36 -11.21 6.56 2.00
CA LEU A 36 -11.43 6.86 3.42
C LEU A 36 -12.55 7.88 3.63
N ALA A 37 -12.56 8.96 2.85
CA ALA A 37 -13.60 9.98 2.90
C ALA A 37 -14.99 9.44 2.53
N MET A 38 -15.07 8.49 1.60
CA MET A 38 -16.32 7.81 1.26
C MET A 38 -16.84 6.90 2.37
N LYS A 39 -15.92 6.24 3.09
CA LYS A 39 -16.28 5.27 4.13
C LYS A 39 -16.70 5.93 5.45
N LYS A 40 -16.07 7.06 5.79
CA LYS A 40 -16.28 7.77 7.05
C LYS A 40 -16.12 9.28 6.81
N PRO A 41 -17.09 10.12 7.18
CA PRO A 41 -17.10 11.53 6.78
C PRO A 41 -15.99 12.39 7.40
N ALA A 42 -15.35 11.95 8.48
CA ALA A 42 -14.25 12.67 9.11
C ALA A 42 -13.28 11.74 9.82
N GLY A 43 -11.98 12.14 9.83
CA GLY A 43 -10.93 11.47 10.58
C GLY A 43 -11.05 11.68 12.10
N PRO A 44 -10.06 11.26 12.86
CA PRO A 44 -8.84 10.62 12.36
C PRO A 44 -9.11 9.25 11.76
N TYR A 45 -8.31 8.89 10.76
CA TYR A 45 -8.34 7.55 10.15
C TYR A 45 -7.07 6.79 10.52
N ASN A 46 -7.24 5.58 11.00
CA ASN A 46 -6.12 4.68 11.29
C ASN A 46 -5.71 3.94 10.03
N ILE A 47 -4.46 4.10 9.62
CA ILE A 47 -3.95 3.50 8.40
C ILE A 47 -2.65 2.75 8.64
N GLU A 48 -2.29 1.87 7.69
CA GLU A 48 -0.97 1.27 7.58
C GLU A 48 -0.41 1.47 6.17
N LEU A 49 0.92 1.52 6.11
CA LEU A 49 1.67 1.74 4.88
C LEU A 49 2.45 0.48 4.51
N PHE A 50 2.27 0.00 3.29
CA PHE A 50 3.08 -1.05 2.71
C PHE A 50 3.80 -0.52 1.47
N ALA A 51 5.05 -0.93 1.30
CA ALA A 51 5.87 -0.64 0.13
C ALA A 51 6.31 -1.94 -0.55
N GLY A 52 6.75 -1.83 -1.78
CA GLY A 52 7.29 -2.93 -2.55
C GLY A 52 8.66 -3.39 -2.09
N SER A 53 9.36 -4.15 -2.93
CA SER A 53 10.68 -4.67 -2.60
C SER A 53 11.76 -3.59 -2.66
N PRO A 54 12.67 -3.52 -1.68
CA PRO A 54 13.68 -2.46 -1.63
C PRO A 54 14.77 -2.57 -2.71
N ASP A 55 14.87 -3.71 -3.37
CA ASP A 55 15.76 -3.93 -4.51
C ASP A 55 15.13 -3.55 -5.86
N ASP A 56 13.87 -3.11 -5.86
CA ASP A 56 13.15 -2.61 -7.02
C ASP A 56 13.05 -1.09 -6.98
N ASN A 57 13.68 -0.40 -7.94
CA ASN A 57 13.67 1.06 -8.02
C ASN A 57 12.24 1.65 -8.12
N ASN A 58 11.28 0.92 -8.69
CA ASN A 58 9.90 1.36 -8.80
C ASN A 58 9.25 1.51 -7.43
N ALA A 59 9.53 0.59 -6.50
CA ALA A 59 8.92 0.56 -5.17
C ALA A 59 9.11 1.86 -4.40
N LYS A 60 10.30 2.45 -4.48
CA LYS A 60 10.57 3.74 -3.83
C LYS A 60 9.81 4.88 -4.50
N GLY A 61 9.74 4.90 -5.83
CA GLY A 61 8.98 5.89 -6.58
C GLY A 61 7.49 5.88 -6.19
N PHE A 62 6.88 4.70 -6.12
CA PHE A 62 5.49 4.55 -5.68
C PHE A 62 5.29 5.06 -4.25
N PHE A 63 6.16 4.67 -3.33
CA PHE A 63 6.04 5.09 -1.93
C PHE A 63 6.22 6.59 -1.76
N ASP A 64 7.25 7.19 -2.36
CA ASP A 64 7.52 8.62 -2.26
C ASP A 64 6.35 9.45 -2.85
N GLY A 65 5.81 9.02 -4.00
CA GLY A 65 4.64 9.65 -4.60
C GLY A 65 3.39 9.55 -3.73
N ALA A 66 3.12 8.40 -3.13
CA ALA A 66 2.01 8.24 -2.20
C ALA A 66 2.18 9.12 -0.95
N MET A 67 3.39 9.19 -0.41
CA MET A 67 3.69 10.02 0.76
C MET A 67 3.58 11.51 0.50
N GLU A 68 3.75 11.99 -0.75
CA GLU A 68 3.44 13.38 -1.08
C GLU A 68 1.99 13.74 -0.79
N ALA A 69 1.05 12.84 -1.07
CA ALA A 69 -0.36 13.04 -0.77
C ALA A 69 -0.71 12.78 0.71
N LEU A 70 -0.10 11.75 1.31
CA LEU A 70 -0.50 11.26 2.64
C LEU A 70 0.22 12.00 3.78
N LYS A 71 1.49 12.38 3.60
CA LYS A 71 2.29 12.98 4.68
C LYS A 71 1.67 14.24 5.28
N PRO A 72 1.14 15.21 4.52
CA PRO A 72 0.47 16.37 5.11
C PRO A 72 -0.70 15.98 6.02
N LYS A 73 -1.42 14.89 5.69
CA LYS A 73 -2.54 14.36 6.48
C LYS A 73 -2.11 13.55 7.69
N ILE A 74 -0.92 12.98 7.65
CA ILE A 74 -0.28 12.36 8.82
C ILE A 74 0.20 13.45 9.77
N ASP A 75 0.83 14.50 9.25
CA ASP A 75 1.38 15.60 10.04
C ASP A 75 0.29 16.42 10.75
N ASP A 76 -0.88 16.59 10.13
CA ASP A 76 -2.02 17.30 10.74
C ASP A 76 -2.91 16.39 11.63
N GLY A 77 -2.60 15.10 11.72
CA GLY A 77 -3.33 14.12 12.53
C GLY A 77 -4.62 13.59 11.91
N THR A 78 -4.96 13.98 10.68
CA THR A 78 -6.11 13.39 9.94
C THR A 78 -5.90 11.91 9.67
N LEU A 79 -4.67 11.51 9.37
CA LEU A 79 -4.24 10.13 9.26
C LEU A 79 -3.33 9.75 10.42
N GLN A 80 -3.54 8.57 10.99
CA GLN A 80 -2.72 8.01 12.04
C GLN A 80 -2.16 6.66 11.59
N VAL A 81 -0.83 6.58 11.41
CA VAL A 81 -0.15 5.30 11.20
C VAL A 81 0.06 4.68 12.57
N VAL A 82 -0.86 3.79 12.98
CA VAL A 82 -0.94 3.28 14.35
C VAL A 82 0.31 2.53 14.78
N SER A 83 0.96 1.84 13.86
CA SER A 83 2.25 1.18 14.10
C SER A 83 3.43 2.14 14.29
N GLY A 84 3.28 3.41 13.88
CA GLY A 84 4.38 4.37 13.78
C GLY A 84 5.37 4.10 12.65
N GLN A 85 5.11 3.11 11.79
CA GLN A 85 6.00 2.72 10.69
C GLN A 85 5.72 3.58 9.45
N THR A 86 6.36 4.74 9.38
CA THR A 86 6.09 5.76 8.36
C THR A 86 7.17 5.90 7.29
N THR A 87 8.29 5.20 7.41
CA THR A 87 9.37 5.26 6.42
C THR A 87 9.31 4.13 5.41
N PHE A 88 9.93 4.33 4.25
CA PHE A 88 10.02 3.30 3.21
C PHE A 88 10.63 2.00 3.77
N GLU A 89 11.74 2.10 4.50
CA GLU A 89 12.48 0.96 5.05
C GLU A 89 11.64 0.14 6.04
N GLN A 90 10.73 0.78 6.78
CA GLN A 90 9.82 0.11 7.70
C GLN A 90 8.63 -0.54 6.99
N ALA A 91 8.27 -0.02 5.81
CA ALA A 91 7.10 -0.45 5.05
C ALA A 91 7.42 -1.51 3.98
N VAL A 92 8.69 -1.74 3.64
CA VAL A 92 9.09 -2.63 2.53
C VAL A 92 8.57 -4.05 2.66
N THR A 93 8.29 -4.66 1.50
CA THR A 93 7.90 -6.07 1.37
C THR A 93 8.88 -6.77 0.46
N GLN A 94 9.86 -7.44 1.06
CA GLN A 94 10.98 -8.08 0.36
C GLN A 94 10.49 -9.03 -0.73
N GLY A 95 11.00 -8.84 -1.96
CA GLY A 95 10.72 -9.66 -3.13
C GLY A 95 9.28 -9.56 -3.64
N TRP A 96 8.49 -8.55 -3.23
CA TRP A 96 7.07 -8.43 -3.54
C TRP A 96 6.24 -9.66 -3.16
N LYS A 97 6.69 -10.39 -2.12
CA LYS A 97 6.10 -11.69 -1.76
C LYS A 97 4.86 -11.52 -0.88
N ALA A 98 3.77 -12.16 -1.31
CA ALA A 98 2.50 -12.18 -0.58
C ALA A 98 2.66 -12.65 0.87
N GLU A 99 3.46 -13.70 1.09
CA GLU A 99 3.71 -14.22 2.44
C GLU A 99 4.39 -13.22 3.38
N ASN A 100 5.25 -12.34 2.85
CA ASN A 100 5.89 -11.29 3.65
C ASN A 100 4.90 -10.19 4.02
N ALA A 101 4.01 -9.78 3.10
CA ALA A 101 2.94 -8.85 3.38
C ALA A 101 1.95 -9.42 4.42
N GLN A 102 1.56 -10.68 4.25
CA GLN A 102 0.67 -11.38 5.18
C GLN A 102 1.27 -11.43 6.58
N LYS A 103 2.51 -11.91 6.72
CA LYS A 103 3.20 -12.00 8.01
C LYS A 103 3.32 -10.64 8.70
N ARG A 104 3.64 -9.57 7.93
CA ARG A 104 3.71 -8.22 8.50
C ARG A 104 2.33 -7.76 8.93
N MET A 105 1.29 -7.97 8.13
CA MET A 105 -0.08 -7.58 8.47
C MET A 105 -0.59 -8.33 9.69
N ASP A 106 -0.33 -9.64 9.80
CA ASP A 106 -0.68 -10.44 10.99
C ASP A 106 -0.03 -9.86 12.26
N THR A 107 1.25 -9.46 12.16
CA THR A 107 1.97 -8.83 13.27
C THR A 107 1.37 -7.48 13.66
N LEU A 108 1.00 -6.65 12.67
CA LEU A 108 0.36 -5.35 12.91
C LEU A 108 -1.00 -5.53 13.57
N LEU A 109 -1.81 -6.46 13.08
CA LEU A 109 -3.14 -6.76 13.65
C LEU A 109 -3.05 -7.22 15.10
N ALA A 110 -2.08 -8.08 15.41
CA ALA A 110 -1.87 -8.59 16.77
C ALA A 110 -1.28 -7.56 17.73
N GLY A 111 -0.44 -6.63 17.25
CA GLY A 111 0.27 -5.67 18.10
C GLY A 111 -0.40 -4.29 18.21
N SER A 112 -0.88 -3.76 17.08
CA SER A 112 -1.35 -2.37 16.98
C SER A 112 -2.87 -2.26 16.89
N TYR A 113 -3.55 -3.28 16.37
CA TYR A 113 -4.99 -3.24 16.13
C TYR A 113 -5.77 -4.17 17.05
N THR A 114 -5.41 -4.17 18.34
CA THR A 114 -6.07 -4.97 19.38
C THR A 114 -7.38 -4.34 19.83
N GLY A 115 -8.28 -5.13 20.41
CA GLY A 115 -9.55 -4.65 20.96
C GLY A 115 -10.39 -3.93 19.90
N SER A 116 -10.87 -2.74 20.25
CA SER A 116 -11.74 -1.92 19.40
C SER A 116 -10.99 -1.01 18.42
N THR A 117 -9.65 -1.05 18.37
CA THR A 117 -8.87 -0.25 17.43
C THR A 117 -9.20 -0.65 16.02
N ALA A 118 -9.83 0.26 15.27
CA ALA A 118 -10.19 0.04 13.86
C ALA A 118 -8.97 0.25 12.94
N LEU A 119 -8.92 -0.50 11.86
CA LEU A 119 -8.06 -0.24 10.70
C LEU A 119 -8.95 0.32 9.61
N ASP A 120 -8.77 1.59 9.25
CA ASP A 120 -9.62 2.28 8.27
C ASP A 120 -9.07 2.13 6.85
N GLY A 121 -7.76 2.15 6.68
CA GLY A 121 -7.12 2.06 5.37
C GLY A 121 -5.74 1.43 5.36
N VAL A 122 -5.35 0.91 4.21
CA VAL A 122 -4.00 0.39 3.95
C VAL A 122 -3.54 0.87 2.58
N LEU A 123 -2.41 1.57 2.55
CA LEU A 123 -1.67 1.79 1.31
C LEU A 123 -0.99 0.47 0.94
N SER A 124 -1.44 -0.17 -0.14
CA SER A 124 -0.78 -1.33 -0.73
C SER A 124 -0.28 -0.99 -2.13
N PRO A 125 0.99 -1.25 -2.45
CA PRO A 125 1.59 -0.80 -3.71
C PRO A 125 1.17 -1.64 -4.92
N ASN A 126 0.65 -2.86 -4.71
CA ASN A 126 0.15 -3.71 -5.79
C ASN A 126 -0.91 -4.71 -5.33
N ASP A 127 -1.49 -5.40 -6.28
CA ASP A 127 -2.62 -6.32 -6.10
C ASP A 127 -2.25 -7.59 -5.34
N THR A 128 -1.08 -8.17 -5.64
CA THR A 128 -0.60 -9.37 -4.91
C THR A 128 -0.51 -9.10 -3.41
N LEU A 129 0.05 -7.96 -3.01
CA LEU A 129 0.17 -7.59 -1.61
C LEU A 129 -1.19 -7.19 -1.01
N ALA A 130 -2.03 -6.49 -1.77
CA ALA A 130 -3.38 -6.11 -1.33
C ALA A 130 -4.21 -7.34 -0.94
N ARG A 131 -4.23 -8.39 -1.77
CA ARG A 131 -4.95 -9.62 -1.47
C ARG A 131 -4.40 -10.36 -0.24
N ALA A 132 -3.08 -10.37 -0.06
CA ALA A 132 -2.46 -10.95 1.13
C ALA A 132 -2.89 -10.21 2.41
N ILE A 133 -2.89 -8.87 2.36
CA ILE A 133 -3.34 -8.00 3.44
C ILE A 133 -4.81 -8.24 3.76
N ILE A 134 -5.69 -8.27 2.75
CA ILE A 134 -7.12 -8.54 2.91
C ILE A 134 -7.35 -9.93 3.53
N THR A 135 -6.56 -10.92 3.13
CA THR A 135 -6.62 -12.27 3.69
C THR A 135 -6.31 -12.26 5.20
N SER A 136 -5.26 -11.56 5.63
CA SER A 136 -4.92 -11.42 7.05
C SER A 136 -6.03 -10.72 7.84
N VAL A 137 -6.59 -9.63 7.28
CA VAL A 137 -7.67 -8.87 7.93
C VAL A 137 -8.92 -9.74 8.13
N LYS A 138 -9.32 -10.50 7.09
CA LYS A 138 -10.43 -11.46 7.16
C LYS A 138 -10.18 -12.56 8.20
N ALA A 139 -8.97 -13.13 8.21
CA ALA A 139 -8.58 -14.16 9.17
C ALA A 139 -8.63 -13.67 10.63
N ALA A 140 -8.33 -12.39 10.85
CA ALA A 140 -8.42 -11.74 12.16
C ALA A 140 -9.87 -11.35 12.56
N GLY A 141 -10.86 -11.62 11.70
CA GLY A 141 -12.27 -11.28 11.94
C GLY A 141 -12.55 -9.78 11.97
N LYS A 142 -11.70 -8.97 11.35
CA LYS A 142 -11.86 -7.51 11.32
C LYS A 142 -12.57 -7.05 10.03
N PRO A 143 -13.29 -5.92 10.09
CA PRO A 143 -13.83 -5.30 8.88
C PRO A 143 -12.72 -4.99 7.88
N ILE A 144 -12.99 -5.20 6.59
CA ILE A 144 -12.02 -4.90 5.52
C ILE A 144 -11.84 -3.38 5.44
N PRO A 145 -10.60 -2.86 5.52
CA PRO A 145 -10.29 -1.45 5.36
C PRO A 145 -10.37 -1.04 3.89
N ILE A 146 -10.17 0.24 3.59
CA ILE A 146 -9.86 0.69 2.25
C ILE A 146 -8.46 0.18 1.90
N VAL A 147 -8.32 -0.63 0.86
CA VAL A 147 -7.02 -1.19 0.43
C VAL A 147 -6.78 -0.80 -1.01
N THR A 148 -5.66 -0.13 -1.28
CA THR A 148 -5.23 0.19 -2.64
C THR A 148 -4.49 -0.99 -3.28
N GLY A 149 -4.38 -0.97 -4.61
CA GLY A 149 -3.61 -1.95 -5.38
C GLY A 149 -3.13 -1.35 -6.69
N GLN A 150 -2.55 -2.20 -7.53
CA GLN A 150 -2.05 -1.89 -8.87
C GLN A 150 -1.83 -3.23 -9.60
N ASP A 151 -1.74 -3.20 -10.91
CA ASP A 151 -1.42 -4.27 -11.86
C ASP A 151 -2.63 -4.91 -12.54
N SER A 152 -3.86 -4.65 -12.07
CA SER A 152 -5.10 -5.20 -12.64
C SER A 152 -5.09 -6.75 -12.72
N GLU A 153 -4.59 -7.40 -11.67
CA GLU A 153 -4.64 -8.85 -11.56
C GLU A 153 -6.10 -9.33 -11.52
N VAL A 154 -6.41 -10.38 -12.25
CA VAL A 154 -7.80 -10.88 -12.41
C VAL A 154 -8.51 -11.08 -11.07
N GLU A 155 -7.82 -11.65 -10.09
CA GLU A 155 -8.41 -11.89 -8.76
C GLU A 155 -8.62 -10.58 -7.97
N SER A 156 -7.81 -9.58 -8.19
CA SER A 156 -8.00 -8.25 -7.60
C SER A 156 -9.14 -7.49 -8.27
N VAL A 157 -9.28 -7.57 -9.59
CA VAL A 157 -10.43 -7.01 -10.29
C VAL A 157 -11.73 -7.62 -9.76
N LYS A 158 -11.78 -8.95 -9.54
CA LYS A 158 -12.93 -9.61 -8.89
C LYS A 158 -13.16 -9.09 -7.47
N SER A 159 -12.11 -8.89 -6.70
CA SER A 159 -12.15 -8.37 -5.33
C SER A 159 -12.71 -6.93 -5.29
N ILE A 160 -12.30 -6.09 -6.25
CA ILE A 160 -12.83 -4.73 -6.42
C ILE A 160 -14.33 -4.77 -6.75
N MET A 161 -14.74 -5.63 -7.70
CA MET A 161 -16.14 -5.81 -8.05
C MET A 161 -16.99 -6.33 -6.87
N ALA A 162 -16.40 -7.10 -5.98
CA ALA A 162 -17.04 -7.60 -4.75
C ALA A 162 -17.04 -6.56 -3.61
N GLY A 163 -16.38 -5.42 -3.77
CA GLY A 163 -16.27 -4.37 -2.75
C GLY A 163 -15.29 -4.70 -1.62
N GLU A 164 -14.35 -5.61 -1.85
CA GLU A 164 -13.35 -6.02 -0.85
C GLU A 164 -12.03 -5.25 -1.00
N GLN A 165 -11.56 -5.03 -2.22
CA GLN A 165 -10.45 -4.14 -2.54
C GLN A 165 -11.01 -2.84 -3.10
N TYR A 166 -10.39 -1.71 -2.78
CA TYR A 166 -10.91 -0.41 -3.22
C TYR A 166 -10.42 -0.03 -4.61
N SER A 167 -9.12 -0.19 -4.90
CA SER A 167 -8.51 0.15 -6.19
C SER A 167 -7.35 -0.77 -6.53
#